data_b7422ede6490e5ac613813d78537febb
#
_entry.id   b7422ede6490e5ac613813d78537febb
#
_cell.length_a   1.000
_cell.length_b   1.000
_cell.length_c   1.000
_cell.angle_alpha   90.00
_cell.angle_beta   90.00
_cell.angle_gamma   90.00
#
_symmetry.space_group_name_H-M   'P 1'
#
loop_
_entity.id
_entity.type
_entity.pdbx_description
1 polymer ?
#
loop_
_entity_poly.entity_id
_entity_poly.type
_entity_poly.pdbx_seq_one_letter_code
_entity_poly.pdbx_strand_id
1 'polypeptide(L)'
;KSDKTHPEYAMLQLPVNLVGRFVQLPDKDGNAYIMYIDDVVRCALPLIFAGLNYSVFEAYAFKFTKDAEMEIDNDLRTGLMQKISKGVKSRKKGQALRVIYDASMPRDALKRVLGKLNIDKLDTILAAGRYQNHRDLMSFPDCGRKDLKYPKWTPVLKQELMGEGSLLAAVRQRDRYIHVPYHDFASYIRLLQEAAVHKEVKSIETTLYRLARESKVVKALINAAQNGKQVTVVIELLARFDEASNINWSKKMQEVGINVIFGVEGLKVHSKITHIGMRKGADICVVSTGNFHEGNARCYTDYMLMTANRNIVRDVAQVFDFIKQPYLPAKYKELLVSPNEMRNRFVKLINDEIKNHNTGKPAYIRIKINHITDPVMVKKLYEASANGVKIDLVVRGNCSLVTDIAGKSDNIRIVGIIDRYLEHARIFQFCAAGEDKMFIGSADWMPRNLNSRIEVVTPVYDPAIKDDLKRVIDYALRDNQQGRTVDGTGRNRPWHTGDEAAPFRSQEALYEHYRNMETEEAAQ
;
A
#
# COMPACT_ATOMS: atom_id res chain seq x y z
N LYS A 1 -24.39 43.05 26.27
CA LYS A 1 -23.29 43.94 25.83
C LYS A 1 -22.04 43.49 26.54
N SER A 2 -21.16 42.82 25.89
CA SER A 2 -19.80 42.69 26.44
C SER A 2 -19.03 43.92 25.96
N ASP A 3 -18.61 44.76 26.88
CA ASP A 3 -17.71 45.90 26.63
C ASP A 3 -16.28 45.44 26.29
N LYS A 4 -16.10 44.20 25.90
CA LYS A 4 -14.81 43.63 25.55
C LYS A 4 -14.47 43.97 24.10
N THR A 5 -13.53 44.88 23.93
CA THR A 5 -13.00 45.34 22.63
C THR A 5 -12.17 44.26 21.91
N HIS A 6 -11.95 43.11 22.51
CA HIS A 6 -11.12 42.06 21.95
C HIS A 6 -11.86 40.71 21.84
N PRO A 7 -11.67 39.95 20.73
CA PRO A 7 -12.30 38.66 20.55
C PRO A 7 -11.74 37.62 21.56
N GLU A 8 -12.64 36.79 22.08
CA GLU A 8 -12.27 35.60 22.82
C GLU A 8 -12.20 34.40 21.88
N TYR A 9 -11.36 33.43 22.21
CA TYR A 9 -11.08 32.28 21.33
C TYR A 9 -11.39 30.97 22.03
N ALA A 10 -12.10 30.08 21.34
CA ALA A 10 -12.37 28.72 21.76
C ALA A 10 -11.93 27.73 20.68
N MET A 11 -11.46 26.56 21.08
CA MET A 11 -11.18 25.45 20.18
C MET A 11 -12.21 24.36 20.41
N LEU A 12 -12.93 23.98 19.35
CA LEU A 12 -13.91 22.91 19.38
C LEU A 12 -13.39 21.72 18.56
N GLN A 13 -13.49 20.53 19.13
CA GLN A 13 -13.26 19.31 18.39
C GLN A 13 -14.57 18.84 17.78
N LEU A 14 -14.59 18.67 16.45
CA LEU A 14 -15.78 18.15 15.75
C LEU A 14 -16.08 16.71 16.21
N PRO A 15 -17.34 16.39 16.57
CA PRO A 15 -17.73 15.08 17.10
C PRO A 15 -17.94 14.04 15.98
N VAL A 16 -17.02 13.95 15.03
CA VAL A 16 -17.12 13.10 13.82
C VAL A 16 -17.28 11.63 14.17
N ASN A 17 -16.69 11.19 15.28
CA ASN A 17 -16.77 9.79 15.74
C ASN A 17 -18.16 9.42 16.31
N LEU A 18 -18.98 10.41 16.67
CA LEU A 18 -20.30 10.18 17.27
C LEU A 18 -21.42 10.32 16.23
N VAL A 19 -21.36 11.36 15.40
CA VAL A 19 -22.46 11.72 14.49
C VAL A 19 -22.06 11.63 13.00
N GLY A 20 -20.82 11.27 12.71
CA GLY A 20 -20.30 11.24 11.34
C GLY A 20 -19.85 12.61 10.83
N ARG A 21 -19.32 12.64 9.62
CA ARG A 21 -18.83 13.86 8.97
C ARG A 21 -19.93 14.60 8.21
N PHE A 22 -20.90 13.86 7.69
CA PHE A 22 -21.96 14.33 6.84
C PHE A 22 -23.30 14.12 7.53
N VAL A 23 -24.12 15.14 7.55
CA VAL A 23 -25.49 15.12 8.06
C VAL A 23 -26.43 15.21 6.87
N GLN A 24 -27.25 14.18 6.67
CA GLN A 24 -28.31 14.22 5.68
C GLN A 24 -29.49 15.00 6.26
N LEU A 25 -29.89 16.04 5.56
CA LEU A 25 -31.07 16.84 5.89
C LEU A 25 -32.32 16.24 5.23
N PRO A 26 -33.52 16.62 5.66
CA PRO A 26 -34.74 16.20 4.98
C PRO A 26 -34.72 16.59 3.50
N ASP A 27 -35.14 15.66 2.66
CA ASP A 27 -35.28 15.91 1.22
C ASP A 27 -36.32 17.01 0.97
N LYS A 28 -36.01 17.88 0.02
CA LYS A 28 -36.91 18.98 -0.38
C LYS A 28 -36.90 19.11 -1.89
N ASP A 29 -38.11 19.27 -2.48
CA ASP A 29 -38.32 19.47 -3.93
C ASP A 29 -37.62 18.40 -4.80
N GLY A 30 -37.58 17.13 -4.33
CA GLY A 30 -36.93 16.02 -5.02
C GLY A 30 -35.40 16.02 -4.95
N ASN A 31 -34.81 16.94 -4.18
CA ASN A 31 -33.36 17.03 -3.98
C ASN A 31 -32.97 16.51 -2.60
N ALA A 32 -31.89 15.75 -2.55
CA ALA A 32 -31.23 15.35 -1.31
C ALA A 32 -30.24 16.45 -0.86
N TYR A 33 -30.29 16.78 0.42
CA TYR A 33 -29.42 17.81 1.01
C TYR A 33 -28.46 17.16 2.00
N ILE A 34 -27.19 17.49 1.86
CA ILE A 34 -26.11 17.01 2.74
C ILE A 34 -25.37 18.23 3.29
N MET A 35 -25.15 18.24 4.59
CA MET A 35 -24.40 19.28 5.28
C MET A 35 -23.17 18.68 5.96
N TYR A 36 -22.05 19.39 5.93
CA TYR A 36 -20.92 19.04 6.78
C TYR A 36 -21.24 19.30 8.24
N ILE A 37 -20.80 18.41 9.13
CA ILE A 37 -20.94 18.62 10.59
C ILE A 37 -20.29 19.94 11.05
N ASP A 38 -19.28 20.43 10.34
CA ASP A 38 -18.66 21.76 10.53
C ASP A 38 -19.69 22.87 10.49
N ASP A 39 -20.59 22.85 9.50
CA ASP A 39 -21.60 23.90 9.33
C ASP A 39 -22.76 23.73 10.32
N VAL A 40 -23.11 22.50 10.69
CA VAL A 40 -24.06 22.26 11.78
C VAL A 40 -23.52 22.85 13.08
N VAL A 41 -22.24 22.63 13.39
CA VAL A 41 -21.60 23.23 14.58
C VAL A 41 -21.55 24.75 14.47
N ARG A 42 -21.25 25.34 13.29
CA ARG A 42 -21.26 26.78 13.07
C ARG A 42 -22.65 27.39 13.33
N CYS A 43 -23.70 26.77 12.81
CA CYS A 43 -25.06 27.19 13.06
C CYS A 43 -25.45 27.10 14.55
N ALA A 44 -24.91 26.12 15.25
CA ALA A 44 -25.20 25.89 16.67
C ALA A 44 -24.31 26.69 17.66
N LEU A 45 -23.35 27.50 17.17
CA LEU A 45 -22.45 28.26 18.06
C LEU A 45 -23.22 29.14 19.09
N PRO A 46 -24.31 29.86 18.74
CA PRO A 46 -25.08 30.61 19.73
C PRO A 46 -25.64 29.71 20.85
N LEU A 47 -26.02 28.47 20.54
CA LEU A 47 -26.53 27.51 21.52
C LEU A 47 -25.38 26.91 22.36
N ILE A 48 -24.27 26.57 21.71
CA ILE A 48 -23.10 25.99 22.39
C ILE A 48 -22.53 26.96 23.43
N PHE A 49 -22.57 28.27 23.12
CA PHE A 49 -22.03 29.34 23.96
C PHE A 49 -23.10 30.20 24.62
N ALA A 50 -24.33 29.71 24.73
CA ALA A 50 -25.46 30.49 25.24
C ALA A 50 -25.22 31.12 26.62
N GLY A 51 -24.42 30.47 27.49
CA GLY A 51 -24.10 31.00 28.83
C GLY A 51 -23.03 32.09 28.88
N LEU A 52 -22.42 32.46 27.75
CA LEU A 52 -21.29 33.39 27.72
C LEU A 52 -21.60 34.79 27.19
N ASN A 53 -22.88 35.11 26.88
CA ASN A 53 -23.39 36.41 26.44
C ASN A 53 -22.66 37.05 25.25
N TYR A 54 -22.22 36.25 24.27
CA TYR A 54 -21.69 36.75 23.01
C TYR A 54 -22.79 36.94 21.99
N SER A 55 -22.69 38.00 21.17
CA SER A 55 -23.65 38.32 20.11
C SER A 55 -23.14 38.01 18.71
N VAL A 56 -21.84 37.87 18.54
CA VAL A 56 -21.19 37.55 17.25
C VAL A 56 -20.30 36.34 17.40
N PHE A 57 -20.44 35.41 16.46
CA PHE A 57 -19.65 34.19 16.41
C PHE A 57 -19.04 34.02 15.02
N GLU A 58 -17.75 33.77 14.98
CA GLU A 58 -17.01 33.38 13.78
C GLU A 58 -16.29 32.08 14.02
N ALA A 59 -16.24 31.20 13.02
CA ALA A 59 -15.58 29.92 13.17
C ALA A 59 -14.80 29.53 11.91
N TYR A 60 -13.56 29.15 12.11
CA TYR A 60 -12.61 28.78 11.08
C TYR A 60 -12.09 27.38 11.35
N ALA A 61 -12.03 26.55 10.28
CA ALA A 61 -11.52 25.21 10.40
C ALA A 61 -9.99 25.18 10.32
N PHE A 62 -9.39 24.33 11.12
CA PHE A 62 -7.99 23.97 10.96
C PHE A 62 -7.79 22.50 11.28
N LYS A 63 -6.76 21.91 10.68
CA LYS A 63 -6.34 20.54 10.90
C LYS A 63 -4.85 20.53 11.20
N PHE A 64 -4.46 19.85 12.24
CA PHE A 64 -3.05 19.63 12.51
C PHE A 64 -2.72 18.13 12.47
N THR A 65 -1.53 17.83 11.99
CA THR A 65 -0.97 16.48 11.96
C THR A 65 0.15 16.44 12.98
N LYS A 66 0.04 15.53 13.92
CA LYS A 66 1.06 15.29 14.93
C LYS A 66 2.18 14.44 14.38
N ASP A 67 3.36 14.56 14.96
CA ASP A 67 4.42 13.61 14.70
C ASP A 67 3.94 12.20 15.06
N ALA A 68 4.13 11.31 14.12
CA ALA A 68 3.77 9.92 14.26
C ALA A 68 5.00 9.02 14.44
N GLU A 69 6.20 9.59 14.43
CA GLU A 69 7.42 8.86 14.75
C GLU A 69 7.45 8.60 16.27
N MET A 70 7.59 7.33 16.62
CA MET A 70 7.83 6.95 18.00
C MET A 70 9.35 6.84 18.17
N GLU A 71 9.94 7.74 18.94
CA GLU A 71 11.22 7.46 19.56
C GLU A 71 10.98 6.34 20.59
N ILE A 72 11.53 5.17 20.32
CA ILE A 72 11.54 4.07 21.29
C ILE A 72 12.72 4.36 22.20
N ASP A 73 12.42 4.72 23.44
CA ASP A 73 13.42 4.91 24.47
C ASP A 73 14.32 3.67 24.59
N ASN A 74 15.63 3.87 24.54
CA ASN A 74 16.65 2.81 24.62
C ASN A 74 16.79 2.19 26.03
N ASP A 75 15.86 2.42 26.93
CA ASP A 75 15.83 1.75 28.22
C ASP A 75 15.69 0.24 28.07
N LEU A 76 16.76 -0.49 28.34
CA LEU A 76 16.84 -1.95 28.24
C LEU A 76 15.96 -2.69 29.28
N ARG A 77 15.40 -1.99 30.25
CA ARG A 77 14.64 -2.58 31.37
C ARG A 77 13.14 -2.79 31.07
N THR A 78 12.61 -2.08 30.08
CA THR A 78 11.20 -2.18 29.72
C THR A 78 11.02 -2.97 28.43
N GLY A 79 10.18 -4.01 28.46
CA GLY A 79 9.92 -4.83 27.26
C GLY A 79 9.36 -4.00 26.11
N LEU A 80 9.75 -4.32 24.88
CA LEU A 80 9.38 -3.62 23.64
C LEU A 80 7.87 -3.38 23.52
N MET A 81 7.05 -4.36 23.87
CA MET A 81 5.58 -4.26 23.87
C MET A 81 5.04 -3.18 24.81
N GLN A 82 5.64 -3.04 26.00
CA GLN A 82 5.25 -2.00 26.95
C GLN A 82 5.69 -0.61 26.47
N LYS A 83 6.88 -0.52 25.86
CA LYS A 83 7.38 0.72 25.25
C LYS A 83 6.46 1.21 24.13
N ILE A 84 6.05 0.31 23.24
CA ILE A 84 5.13 0.63 22.13
C ILE A 84 3.75 1.00 22.68
N SER A 85 3.22 0.29 23.66
CA SER A 85 1.94 0.62 24.28
C SER A 85 1.97 1.99 24.96
N LYS A 86 3.07 2.35 25.63
CA LYS A 86 3.30 3.72 26.17
C LYS A 86 3.44 4.74 25.04
N GLY A 87 4.21 4.44 23.99
CA GLY A 87 4.41 5.28 22.84
C GLY A 87 3.10 5.59 22.06
N VAL A 88 2.23 4.59 21.87
CA VAL A 88 0.89 4.79 21.29
C VAL A 88 0.03 5.74 22.12
N LYS A 89 0.11 5.66 23.47
CA LYS A 89 -0.56 6.61 24.36
C LYS A 89 0.07 8.00 24.32
N SER A 90 1.40 8.10 24.19
CA SER A 90 2.12 9.38 24.13
C SER A 90 1.94 10.13 22.80
N ARG A 91 1.66 9.43 21.68
CA ARG A 91 1.30 10.06 20.39
C ARG A 91 0.11 11.02 20.48
N LYS A 92 -0.84 10.78 21.38
CA LYS A 92 -1.92 11.73 21.63
C LYS A 92 -1.42 13.08 22.14
N LYS A 93 -0.20 13.11 22.71
CA LYS A 93 0.49 14.31 23.21
C LYS A 93 1.61 14.81 22.30
N GLY A 94 1.88 14.13 21.17
CA GLY A 94 2.96 14.47 20.23
C GLY A 94 2.85 15.89 19.69
N GLN A 95 4.00 16.50 19.35
CA GLN A 95 4.10 17.83 18.78
C GLN A 95 3.42 17.86 17.40
N ALA A 96 2.75 18.96 17.07
CA ALA A 96 2.16 19.16 15.76
C ALA A 96 3.24 19.55 14.75
N LEU A 97 3.37 18.81 13.64
CA LEU A 97 4.35 19.06 12.57
C LEU A 97 3.78 19.82 11.37
N ARG A 98 2.46 19.81 11.22
CA ARG A 98 1.79 20.42 10.07
C ARG A 98 0.44 20.94 10.47
N VAL A 99 0.16 22.19 10.07
CA VAL A 99 -1.17 22.81 10.20
C VAL A 99 -1.68 23.18 8.83
N ILE A 100 -2.93 22.81 8.55
CA ILE A 100 -3.70 23.28 7.42
C ILE A 100 -4.85 24.07 8.00
N TYR A 101 -5.07 25.28 7.52
CA TYR A 101 -6.09 26.18 8.05
C TYR A 101 -6.93 26.83 6.95
N ASP A 102 -8.13 27.23 7.30
CA ASP A 102 -9.03 28.01 6.42
C ASP A 102 -8.36 29.34 6.06
N ALA A 103 -8.14 29.61 4.77
CA ALA A 103 -7.45 30.81 4.28
C ALA A 103 -8.15 32.11 4.69
N SER A 104 -9.45 32.07 5.03
CA SER A 104 -10.21 33.21 5.55
C SER A 104 -9.98 33.50 7.04
N MET A 105 -9.25 32.64 7.75
CA MET A 105 -8.97 32.81 9.17
C MET A 105 -8.14 34.08 9.41
N PRO A 106 -8.57 34.98 10.34
CA PRO A 106 -7.80 36.16 10.70
C PRO A 106 -6.41 35.83 11.25
N ARG A 107 -5.43 36.70 10.95
CA ARG A 107 -4.02 36.46 11.31
C ARG A 107 -3.78 36.33 12.83
N ASP A 108 -4.54 37.07 13.65
CA ASP A 108 -4.47 36.98 15.11
C ASP A 108 -5.02 35.65 15.63
N ALA A 109 -6.13 35.16 15.06
CA ALA A 109 -6.68 33.84 15.36
C ALA A 109 -5.69 32.72 14.98
N LEU A 110 -5.09 32.79 13.78
CA LEU A 110 -4.07 31.85 13.34
C LEU A 110 -2.86 31.85 14.30
N LYS A 111 -2.35 33.05 14.67
CA LYS A 111 -1.22 33.18 15.62
C LYS A 111 -1.54 32.52 16.96
N ARG A 112 -2.77 32.65 17.47
CA ARG A 112 -3.19 31.99 18.70
C ARG A 112 -3.26 30.47 18.56
N VAL A 113 -3.78 29.97 17.44
CA VAL A 113 -3.81 28.51 17.15
C VAL A 113 -2.39 27.95 17.12
N LEU A 114 -1.48 28.58 16.38
CA LEU A 114 -0.09 28.13 16.26
C LEU A 114 0.63 28.16 17.63
N GLY A 115 0.45 29.25 18.40
CA GLY A 115 1.01 29.36 19.75
C GLY A 115 0.47 28.30 20.71
N LYS A 116 -0.82 27.98 20.65
CA LYS A 116 -1.44 26.94 21.49
C LYS A 116 -0.98 25.52 21.13
N LEU A 117 -0.60 25.30 19.88
CA LEU A 117 -0.10 24.01 19.37
C LEU A 117 1.43 23.91 19.46
N ASN A 118 2.13 24.95 19.95
CA ASN A 118 3.59 25.07 19.97
C ASN A 118 4.23 24.84 18.59
N ILE A 119 3.63 25.44 17.55
CA ILE A 119 4.11 25.35 16.18
C ILE A 119 5.00 26.56 15.90
N ASP A 120 6.20 26.30 15.41
CA ASP A 120 7.16 27.33 15.05
C ASP A 120 7.23 27.57 13.53
N LYS A 121 8.15 28.43 13.08
CA LYS A 121 8.33 28.78 11.68
C LYS A 121 8.92 27.67 10.81
N LEU A 122 9.47 26.63 11.41
CA LEU A 122 10.06 25.48 10.71
C LEU A 122 9.01 24.44 10.35
N ASP A 123 7.85 24.49 10.99
CA ASP A 123 6.74 23.59 10.73
C ASP A 123 5.99 23.95 9.43
N THR A 124 5.32 22.98 8.85
CA THR A 124 4.54 23.19 7.62
C THR A 124 3.21 23.84 7.94
N ILE A 125 3.00 25.09 7.55
CA ILE A 125 1.76 25.85 7.73
C ILE A 125 1.16 26.17 6.35
N LEU A 126 -0.01 25.65 6.04
CA LEU A 126 -0.66 25.77 4.73
C LEU A 126 -2.05 26.37 4.83
N ALA A 127 -2.30 27.43 4.06
CA ALA A 127 -3.62 27.95 3.83
C ALA A 127 -4.39 27.03 2.85
N ALA A 128 -5.66 26.76 3.13
CA ALA A 128 -6.51 25.89 2.32
C ALA A 128 -7.96 26.34 2.38
N GLY A 129 -8.87 25.55 1.84
CA GLY A 129 -10.30 25.82 1.86
C GLY A 129 -10.94 25.63 3.24
N ARG A 130 -12.24 25.95 3.29
CA ARG A 130 -13.08 25.90 4.50
C ARG A 130 -13.19 24.50 5.12
N TYR A 131 -13.23 23.45 4.28
CA TYR A 131 -13.36 22.08 4.74
C TYR A 131 -12.04 21.35 4.66
N GLN A 132 -11.70 20.66 5.73
CA GLN A 132 -10.46 19.92 5.88
C GLN A 132 -10.75 18.42 5.94
N ASN A 133 -9.71 17.59 5.83
CA ASN A 133 -9.80 16.14 5.96
C ASN A 133 -10.60 15.43 4.86
N HIS A 134 -10.19 15.57 3.60
CA HIS A 134 -10.84 14.95 2.43
C HIS A 134 -11.00 13.42 2.52
N ARG A 135 -10.28 12.74 3.41
CA ARG A 135 -10.48 11.32 3.68
C ARG A 135 -11.93 11.01 4.09
N ASP A 136 -12.63 11.94 4.71
CA ASP A 136 -14.00 11.75 5.18
C ASP A 136 -14.98 11.57 4.02
N LEU A 137 -14.61 12.00 2.79
CA LEU A 137 -15.40 11.76 1.57
C LEU A 137 -15.60 10.27 1.26
N MET A 138 -14.76 9.38 1.81
CA MET A 138 -14.97 7.92 1.70
C MET A 138 -16.27 7.46 2.38
N SER A 139 -16.81 8.25 3.30
CA SER A 139 -18.07 8.00 4.01
C SER A 139 -19.21 8.91 3.53
N PHE A 140 -19.08 9.51 2.33
CA PHE A 140 -20.12 10.38 1.77
C PHE A 140 -21.43 9.59 1.57
N PRO A 141 -22.59 10.12 2.04
CA PRO A 141 -23.87 9.45 1.92
C PRO A 141 -24.28 9.26 0.46
N ASP A 142 -24.91 8.15 0.13
CA ASP A 142 -25.40 7.90 -1.23
C ASP A 142 -26.79 8.50 -1.51
N CYS A 143 -27.52 8.89 -0.49
CA CYS A 143 -28.86 9.47 -0.58
C CYS A 143 -29.79 8.68 -1.51
N GLY A 144 -29.66 7.36 -1.55
CA GLY A 144 -30.42 6.49 -2.44
C GLY A 144 -29.93 6.44 -3.90
N ARG A 145 -28.92 7.22 -4.27
CA ARG A 145 -28.36 7.34 -5.61
C ARG A 145 -27.32 6.24 -5.85
N LYS A 146 -27.79 5.01 -6.01
CA LYS A 146 -26.93 3.83 -6.32
C LYS A 146 -26.21 3.97 -7.65
N ASP A 147 -26.77 4.72 -8.58
CA ASP A 147 -26.20 5.05 -9.89
C ASP A 147 -24.90 5.87 -9.80
N LEU A 148 -24.68 6.59 -8.70
CA LEU A 148 -23.45 7.37 -8.44
C LEU A 148 -22.34 6.54 -7.76
N LYS A 149 -22.58 5.25 -7.50
CA LYS A 149 -21.59 4.33 -6.93
C LYS A 149 -21.16 3.31 -7.97
N TYR A 150 -19.90 2.90 -7.89
CA TYR A 150 -19.44 1.76 -8.66
C TYR A 150 -20.28 0.52 -8.35
N PRO A 151 -20.74 -0.23 -9.37
CA PRO A 151 -21.38 -1.54 -9.15
C PRO A 151 -20.43 -2.44 -8.37
N LYS A 152 -20.95 -3.24 -7.45
CA LYS A 152 -20.12 -4.21 -6.73
C LYS A 152 -19.63 -5.28 -7.68
N TRP A 153 -18.33 -5.54 -7.68
CA TRP A 153 -17.74 -6.69 -8.33
C TRP A 153 -17.53 -7.81 -7.31
N THR A 154 -17.89 -9.01 -7.69
CA THR A 154 -17.56 -10.21 -6.92
C THR A 154 -16.17 -10.67 -7.36
N PRO A 155 -15.21 -10.85 -6.43
CA PRO A 155 -13.92 -11.42 -6.79
C PRO A 155 -14.08 -12.79 -7.47
N VAL A 156 -13.30 -13.01 -8.51
CA VAL A 156 -13.30 -14.25 -9.27
C VAL A 156 -12.62 -15.35 -8.47
N LEU A 157 -13.26 -16.49 -8.35
CA LEU A 157 -12.69 -17.69 -7.72
C LEU A 157 -11.90 -18.47 -8.76
N LYS A 158 -10.59 -18.55 -8.63
CA LYS A 158 -9.77 -19.42 -9.49
C LYS A 158 -10.03 -20.87 -9.15
N GLN A 159 -10.67 -21.60 -10.05
CA GLN A 159 -11.04 -23.01 -9.85
C GLN A 159 -9.81 -23.89 -9.58
N GLU A 160 -8.69 -23.63 -10.26
CA GLU A 160 -7.41 -24.32 -10.03
C GLU A 160 -6.87 -24.16 -8.60
N LEU A 161 -7.33 -23.13 -7.85
CA LEU A 161 -6.92 -22.86 -6.47
C LEU A 161 -7.98 -23.20 -5.43
N MET A 162 -9.24 -23.28 -5.83
CA MET A 162 -10.38 -23.49 -4.94
C MET A 162 -11.09 -24.82 -5.16
N GLY A 163 -10.76 -25.55 -6.22
CA GLY A 163 -11.32 -26.86 -6.57
C GLY A 163 -10.95 -27.98 -5.59
N GLU A 164 -11.37 -29.20 -5.87
CA GLU A 164 -11.01 -30.39 -5.12
C GLU A 164 -9.51 -30.71 -5.28
N GLY A 165 -8.87 -31.14 -4.22
CA GLY A 165 -7.46 -31.50 -4.22
C GLY A 165 -6.57 -30.60 -3.38
N SER A 166 -5.29 -30.99 -3.29
CA SER A 166 -4.29 -30.30 -2.46
C SER A 166 -3.72 -29.10 -3.21
N LEU A 167 -3.90 -27.91 -2.66
CA LEU A 167 -3.28 -26.69 -3.17
C LEU A 167 -1.76 -26.71 -2.98
N LEU A 168 -1.26 -27.30 -1.90
CA LEU A 168 0.17 -27.53 -1.70
C LEU A 168 0.76 -28.39 -2.81
N ALA A 169 0.05 -29.44 -3.25
CA ALA A 169 0.46 -30.27 -4.37
C ALA A 169 0.43 -29.50 -5.70
N ALA A 170 -0.62 -28.72 -5.94
CA ALA A 170 -0.77 -27.90 -7.15
C ALA A 170 0.37 -26.86 -7.30
N VAL A 171 0.77 -26.20 -6.22
CA VAL A 171 1.89 -25.24 -6.21
C VAL A 171 3.23 -25.93 -6.46
N ARG A 172 3.39 -27.18 -6.04
CA ARG A 172 4.62 -27.96 -6.32
C ARG A 172 4.74 -28.39 -7.78
N GLN A 173 3.63 -28.57 -8.46
CA GLN A 173 3.63 -28.95 -9.88
C GLN A 173 3.93 -27.75 -10.77
N ARG A 174 3.39 -26.57 -10.42
CA ARG A 174 3.55 -25.34 -11.18
C ARG A 174 3.32 -24.13 -10.28
N ASP A 175 4.00 -23.01 -10.58
CA ASP A 175 3.75 -21.74 -9.93
C ASP A 175 2.27 -21.33 -10.08
N ARG A 176 1.71 -20.78 -9.00
CA ARG A 176 0.35 -20.27 -8.94
C ARG A 176 0.36 -18.80 -8.54
N TYR A 177 -0.70 -18.06 -8.91
CA TYR A 177 -0.82 -16.67 -8.54
C TYR A 177 -2.27 -16.27 -8.29
N ILE A 178 -2.43 -15.21 -7.53
CA ILE A 178 -3.68 -14.44 -7.47
C ILE A 178 -3.37 -12.95 -7.65
N HIS A 179 -4.28 -12.25 -8.32
CA HIS A 179 -4.27 -10.80 -8.49
C HIS A 179 -5.51 -10.22 -7.79
N VAL A 180 -5.34 -9.83 -6.53
CA VAL A 180 -6.44 -9.19 -5.77
C VAL A 180 -6.61 -7.74 -6.20
N PRO A 181 -7.82 -7.15 -6.11
CA PRO A 181 -9.09 -7.72 -5.66
C PRO A 181 -9.90 -8.42 -6.77
N TYR A 182 -9.32 -8.61 -7.94
CA TYR A 182 -9.99 -9.32 -9.05
C TYR A 182 -10.20 -10.79 -8.71
N HIS A 183 -9.16 -11.46 -8.18
CA HIS A 183 -9.28 -12.81 -7.63
C HIS A 183 -9.55 -12.77 -6.12
N ASP A 184 -10.23 -13.81 -5.62
CA ASP A 184 -10.52 -13.90 -4.19
C ASP A 184 -9.27 -14.24 -3.38
N PHE A 185 -9.05 -13.47 -2.32
CA PHE A 185 -7.99 -13.69 -1.33
C PHE A 185 -8.15 -15.01 -0.55
N ALA A 186 -9.33 -15.63 -0.60
CA ALA A 186 -9.61 -16.90 0.07
C ALA A 186 -8.64 -18.01 -0.36
N SER A 187 -8.10 -17.97 -1.58
CA SER A 187 -7.09 -18.93 -2.05
C SER A 187 -5.83 -18.95 -1.18
N TYR A 188 -5.33 -17.78 -0.75
CA TYR A 188 -4.21 -17.71 0.17
C TYR A 188 -4.58 -18.23 1.58
N ILE A 189 -5.79 -17.90 2.06
CA ILE A 189 -6.27 -18.41 3.35
C ILE A 189 -6.37 -19.94 3.31
N ARG A 190 -6.89 -20.51 2.20
CA ARG A 190 -6.97 -21.95 1.99
C ARG A 190 -5.58 -22.62 2.03
N LEU A 191 -4.58 -22.03 1.37
CA LEU A 191 -3.20 -22.53 1.43
C LEU A 191 -2.70 -22.65 2.87
N LEU A 192 -2.92 -21.65 3.70
CA LEU A 192 -2.54 -21.67 5.11
C LEU A 192 -3.36 -22.67 5.93
N GLN A 193 -4.66 -22.80 5.66
CA GLN A 193 -5.53 -23.78 6.32
C GLN A 193 -5.12 -25.21 5.98
N GLU A 194 -4.80 -25.49 4.73
CA GLU A 194 -4.27 -26.78 4.32
C GLU A 194 -2.91 -27.05 4.97
N ALA A 195 -2.00 -26.07 4.95
CA ALA A 195 -0.71 -26.18 5.61
C ALA A 195 -0.84 -26.45 7.12
N ALA A 196 -1.86 -25.90 7.78
CA ALA A 196 -2.10 -26.10 9.19
C ALA A 196 -2.39 -27.57 9.58
N VAL A 197 -3.04 -28.32 8.70
CA VAL A 197 -3.45 -29.72 8.98
C VAL A 197 -2.62 -30.76 8.23
N HIS A 198 -1.89 -30.37 7.18
CA HIS A 198 -1.16 -31.31 6.32
C HIS A 198 0.00 -31.98 7.08
N LYS A 199 0.06 -33.31 7.07
CA LYS A 199 1.02 -34.10 7.87
C LYS A 199 2.48 -33.80 7.54
N GLU A 200 2.79 -33.54 6.27
CA GLU A 200 4.15 -33.27 5.81
C GLU A 200 4.59 -31.82 6.04
N VAL A 201 3.72 -30.90 6.44
CA VAL A 201 4.12 -29.55 6.82
C VAL A 201 4.78 -29.59 8.19
N LYS A 202 6.01 -29.06 8.26
CA LYS A 202 6.83 -28.96 9.47
C LYS A 202 6.69 -27.59 10.12
N SER A 203 6.80 -26.54 9.29
CA SER A 203 6.87 -25.16 9.78
C SER A 203 6.17 -24.18 8.84
N ILE A 204 5.73 -23.06 9.41
CA ILE A 204 5.20 -21.92 8.67
C ILE A 204 5.86 -20.65 9.22
N GLU A 205 6.50 -19.88 8.35
CA GLU A 205 7.07 -18.59 8.68
C GLU A 205 6.41 -17.52 7.80
N THR A 206 5.99 -16.41 8.38
CA THR A 206 5.33 -15.34 7.62
C THR A 206 5.61 -13.95 8.19
N THR A 207 5.62 -12.94 7.31
CA THR A 207 5.69 -11.54 7.71
C THR A 207 4.29 -10.92 7.68
N LEU A 208 3.89 -10.24 8.74
CA LEU A 208 2.59 -9.58 8.87
C LEU A 208 2.79 -8.12 9.23
N TYR A 209 2.46 -7.21 8.31
CA TYR A 209 2.62 -5.78 8.52
C TYR A 209 1.38 -5.15 9.16
N ARG A 210 0.20 -5.54 8.69
CA ARG A 210 -1.11 -5.11 9.19
C ARG A 210 -2.01 -6.31 9.36
N LEU A 211 -2.78 -6.34 10.44
CA LEU A 211 -3.71 -7.42 10.76
C LEU A 211 -5.14 -6.90 10.80
N ALA A 212 -6.02 -7.60 10.11
CA ALA A 212 -7.45 -7.35 10.20
C ALA A 212 -7.97 -7.62 11.64
N ARG A 213 -9.00 -6.89 12.04
CA ARG A 213 -9.60 -7.09 13.37
C ARG A 213 -10.03 -8.55 13.62
N GLU A 214 -10.61 -9.19 12.57
CA GLU A 214 -11.01 -10.59 12.55
C GLU A 214 -10.22 -11.34 11.46
N SER A 215 -8.88 -11.42 11.64
CA SER A 215 -8.00 -12.01 10.64
C SER A 215 -8.14 -13.53 10.53
N LYS A 216 -8.57 -14.01 9.37
CA LYS A 216 -8.59 -15.45 9.02
C LYS A 216 -7.17 -15.98 8.83
N VAL A 217 -6.24 -15.14 8.37
CA VAL A 217 -4.82 -15.48 8.24
C VAL A 217 -4.25 -15.85 9.60
N VAL A 218 -4.45 -15.01 10.63
CA VAL A 218 -3.96 -15.30 11.98
C VAL A 218 -4.67 -16.52 12.57
N LYS A 219 -5.97 -16.68 12.34
CA LYS A 219 -6.71 -17.89 12.79
C LYS A 219 -6.13 -19.17 12.20
N ALA A 220 -5.72 -19.16 10.90
CA ALA A 220 -5.08 -20.31 10.28
C ALA A 220 -3.69 -20.62 10.88
N LEU A 221 -2.91 -19.57 11.21
CA LEU A 221 -1.60 -19.74 11.87
C LEU A 221 -1.73 -20.28 13.31
N ILE A 222 -2.73 -19.82 14.07
CA ILE A 222 -3.04 -20.36 15.39
C ILE A 222 -3.42 -21.84 15.29
N ASN A 223 -4.26 -22.19 14.32
CA ASN A 223 -4.65 -23.59 14.07
C ASN A 223 -3.40 -24.44 13.71
N ALA A 224 -2.48 -23.90 12.89
CA ALA A 224 -1.23 -24.59 12.58
C ALA A 224 -0.40 -24.89 13.83
N ALA A 225 -0.22 -23.94 14.73
CA ALA A 225 0.51 -24.11 15.97
C ALA A 225 -0.17 -25.16 16.88
N GLN A 226 -1.50 -25.11 17.00
CA GLN A 226 -2.28 -26.08 17.76
C GLN A 226 -2.19 -27.50 17.18
N ASN A 227 -1.96 -27.64 15.86
CA ASN A 227 -1.68 -28.91 15.18
C ASN A 227 -0.18 -29.31 15.21
N GLY A 228 0.62 -28.70 16.09
CA GLY A 228 2.02 -29.06 16.32
C GLY A 228 2.99 -28.60 15.24
N LYS A 229 2.61 -27.59 14.39
CA LYS A 229 3.54 -26.99 13.44
C LYS A 229 4.39 -25.93 14.15
N GLN A 230 5.66 -25.81 13.74
CA GLN A 230 6.50 -24.69 14.16
C GLN A 230 6.07 -23.43 13.41
N VAL A 231 5.47 -22.47 14.11
CA VAL A 231 5.00 -21.23 13.47
C VAL A 231 5.82 -20.05 13.96
N THR A 232 6.39 -19.30 13.02
CA THR A 232 7.09 -18.03 13.27
C THR A 232 6.40 -16.91 12.53
N VAL A 233 6.05 -15.84 13.25
CA VAL A 233 5.40 -14.67 12.68
C VAL A 233 6.24 -13.43 12.98
N VAL A 234 6.66 -12.75 11.92
CA VAL A 234 7.33 -11.45 12.03
C VAL A 234 6.29 -10.35 11.93
N ILE A 235 6.12 -9.55 12.98
CA ILE A 235 5.13 -8.48 13.03
C ILE A 235 5.80 -7.12 13.09
N GLU A 236 5.37 -6.21 12.22
CA GLU A 236 5.73 -4.80 12.30
C GLU A 236 4.77 -4.07 13.26
N LEU A 237 5.20 -3.91 14.51
CA LEU A 237 4.37 -3.25 15.53
C LEU A 237 4.14 -1.76 15.26
N LEU A 238 5.06 -1.11 14.52
CA LEU A 238 4.96 0.30 14.17
C LEU A 238 4.13 0.57 12.91
N ALA A 239 3.26 -0.38 12.52
CA ALA A 239 2.31 -0.18 11.43
C ALA A 239 1.29 0.88 11.84
N ARG A 240 1.38 2.06 11.24
CA ARG A 240 0.52 3.22 11.57
C ARG A 240 -0.96 2.85 11.49
N PHE A 241 -1.72 3.19 12.54
CA PHE A 241 -3.17 3.00 12.73
C PHE A 241 -3.63 1.58 13.10
N ASP A 242 -2.78 0.55 13.00
CA ASP A 242 -3.15 -0.84 13.30
C ASP A 242 -2.44 -1.41 14.53
N GLU A 243 -1.74 -0.55 15.30
CA GLU A 243 -0.91 -0.95 16.44
C GLU A 243 -1.68 -1.73 17.49
N ALA A 244 -2.91 -1.28 17.83
CA ALA A 244 -3.73 -1.94 18.84
C ALA A 244 -4.17 -3.36 18.39
N SER A 245 -4.50 -3.52 17.11
CA SER A 245 -4.84 -4.83 16.54
C SER A 245 -3.63 -5.75 16.51
N ASN A 246 -2.47 -5.23 16.08
CA ASN A 246 -1.23 -6.00 16.02
C ASN A 246 -0.80 -6.47 17.42
N ILE A 247 -0.90 -5.60 18.44
CA ILE A 247 -0.59 -5.97 19.84
C ILE A 247 -1.53 -7.07 20.36
N ASN A 248 -2.83 -6.94 20.13
CA ASN A 248 -3.80 -7.94 20.61
C ASN A 248 -3.57 -9.31 19.96
N TRP A 249 -3.38 -9.35 18.63
CA TRP A 249 -3.10 -10.60 17.94
C TRP A 249 -1.75 -11.20 18.34
N SER A 250 -0.71 -10.38 18.57
CA SER A 250 0.59 -10.87 19.03
C SER A 250 0.48 -11.64 20.33
N LYS A 251 -0.29 -11.13 21.31
CA LYS A 251 -0.52 -11.82 22.58
C LYS A 251 -1.19 -13.18 22.37
N LYS A 252 -2.30 -13.21 21.61
CA LYS A 252 -3.02 -14.45 21.31
C LYS A 252 -2.14 -15.50 20.61
N MET A 253 -1.26 -15.06 19.70
CA MET A 253 -0.33 -15.96 19.02
C MET A 253 0.72 -16.53 19.97
N GLN A 254 1.27 -15.70 20.87
CA GLN A 254 2.25 -16.15 21.87
C GLN A 254 1.63 -17.14 22.88
N GLU A 255 0.37 -16.93 23.26
CA GLU A 255 -0.37 -17.82 24.17
C GLU A 255 -0.49 -19.26 23.63
N VAL A 256 -0.49 -19.46 22.31
CA VAL A 256 -0.54 -20.77 21.66
C VAL A 256 0.84 -21.28 21.20
N GLY A 257 1.91 -20.65 21.65
CA GLY A 257 3.29 -21.10 21.37
C GLY A 257 3.85 -20.65 20.01
N ILE A 258 3.22 -19.71 19.32
CA ILE A 258 3.79 -19.12 18.09
C ILE A 258 4.98 -18.24 18.46
N ASN A 259 6.10 -18.42 17.76
CA ASN A 259 7.26 -17.53 17.87
C ASN A 259 6.97 -16.21 17.17
N VAL A 260 6.75 -15.14 17.94
CA VAL A 260 6.46 -13.80 17.42
C VAL A 260 7.71 -12.93 17.50
N ILE A 261 8.20 -12.49 16.35
CA ILE A 261 9.35 -11.60 16.21
C ILE A 261 8.83 -10.18 15.93
N PHE A 262 9.25 -9.21 16.74
CA PHE A 262 8.83 -7.82 16.64
C PHE A 262 9.86 -6.98 15.90
N GLY A 263 9.78 -7.03 14.55
CA GLY A 263 10.66 -6.24 13.69
C GLY A 263 12.14 -6.60 13.78
N VAL A 264 12.97 -5.76 13.21
CA VAL A 264 14.43 -5.81 13.26
C VAL A 264 14.93 -4.44 13.69
N GLU A 265 15.85 -4.38 14.63
CA GLU A 265 16.40 -3.11 15.11
C GLU A 265 17.03 -2.32 13.96
N GLY A 266 16.67 -1.03 13.85
CA GLY A 266 17.15 -0.16 12.78
C GLY A 266 16.56 -0.40 11.40
N LEU A 267 15.81 -1.49 11.17
CA LEU A 267 15.21 -1.86 9.89
C LEU A 267 13.70 -2.09 10.03
N LYS A 268 12.93 -1.54 9.13
CA LYS A 268 11.50 -1.80 9.07
C LYS A 268 11.19 -3.00 8.18
N VAL A 269 10.54 -4.04 8.72
CA VAL A 269 10.14 -5.20 7.92
C VAL A 269 8.92 -4.85 7.08
N HIS A 270 9.11 -4.75 5.76
CA HIS A 270 8.04 -4.40 4.82
C HIS A 270 7.83 -5.45 3.73
N SER A 271 8.64 -6.50 3.68
CA SER A 271 8.41 -7.67 2.82
C SER A 271 7.11 -8.38 3.17
N LYS A 272 6.48 -9.00 2.18
CA LYS A 272 5.27 -9.81 2.32
C LYS A 272 5.58 -11.18 1.78
N ILE A 273 6.09 -12.03 2.66
CA ILE A 273 6.56 -13.37 2.34
C ILE A 273 6.02 -14.39 3.34
N THR A 274 5.75 -15.59 2.83
CA THR A 274 5.43 -16.77 3.64
C THR A 274 6.30 -17.93 3.17
N HIS A 275 6.87 -18.67 4.10
CA HIS A 275 7.61 -19.91 3.86
C HIS A 275 6.89 -21.06 4.54
N ILE A 276 6.62 -22.13 3.83
CA ILE A 276 6.01 -23.37 4.32
C ILE A 276 7.06 -24.47 4.18
N GLY A 277 7.68 -24.83 5.30
CA GLY A 277 8.69 -25.87 5.37
C GLY A 277 8.06 -27.25 5.45
N MET A 278 8.57 -28.18 4.64
CA MET A 278 8.07 -29.55 4.54
C MET A 278 9.01 -30.55 5.18
N ARG A 279 8.47 -31.67 5.67
CA ARG A 279 9.26 -32.82 6.14
C ARG A 279 9.80 -33.63 4.96
N LYS A 280 9.00 -33.76 3.90
CA LYS A 280 9.32 -34.44 2.66
C LYS A 280 8.86 -33.64 1.46
N GLY A 281 9.66 -33.65 0.40
CA GLY A 281 9.40 -32.91 -0.83
C GLY A 281 9.85 -31.45 -0.77
N ALA A 282 9.49 -30.68 -1.78
CA ALA A 282 9.89 -29.29 -1.90
C ALA A 282 9.09 -28.39 -0.94
N ASP A 283 9.78 -27.48 -0.27
CA ASP A 283 9.16 -26.38 0.44
C ASP A 283 8.45 -25.44 -0.53
N ILE A 284 7.53 -24.64 0.01
CA ILE A 284 6.74 -23.69 -0.76
C ILE A 284 6.93 -22.29 -0.16
N CYS A 285 6.93 -21.28 -1.00
CA CYS A 285 6.85 -19.91 -0.53
C CYS A 285 5.77 -19.11 -1.26
N VAL A 286 5.32 -18.05 -0.60
CA VAL A 286 4.46 -17.01 -1.17
C VAL A 286 5.20 -15.69 -1.09
N VAL A 287 5.27 -14.97 -2.22
CA VAL A 287 5.80 -13.60 -2.28
C VAL A 287 4.70 -12.69 -2.81
N SER A 288 4.38 -11.65 -2.05
CA SER A 288 3.31 -10.71 -2.39
C SER A 288 3.80 -9.28 -2.54
N THR A 289 3.15 -8.53 -3.42
CA THR A 289 3.36 -7.08 -3.52
C THR A 289 2.64 -6.33 -2.40
N GLY A 290 1.55 -6.89 -1.87
CA GLY A 290 0.68 -6.31 -0.84
C GLY A 290 0.59 -7.12 0.45
N ASN A 291 0.03 -6.50 1.47
CA ASN A 291 -0.09 -7.11 2.79
C ASN A 291 -1.02 -8.33 2.78
N PHE A 292 -0.72 -9.33 3.60
CA PHE A 292 -1.60 -10.48 3.87
C PHE A 292 -2.75 -10.04 4.80
N HIS A 293 -3.63 -9.20 4.25
CA HIS A 293 -4.69 -8.54 4.99
C HIS A 293 -6.00 -8.52 4.19
N GLU A 294 -7.03 -9.14 4.70
CA GLU A 294 -8.32 -9.36 4.02
C GLU A 294 -9.00 -8.05 3.58
N GLY A 295 -8.88 -6.99 4.38
CA GLY A 295 -9.44 -5.68 4.05
C GLY A 295 -8.70 -5.00 2.89
N ASN A 296 -7.35 -5.04 2.89
CA ASN A 296 -6.55 -4.50 1.81
C ASN A 296 -6.79 -5.25 0.50
N ALA A 297 -6.91 -6.57 0.56
CA ALA A 297 -7.16 -7.42 -0.60
C ALA A 297 -8.49 -7.13 -1.33
N ARG A 298 -9.40 -6.37 -0.70
CA ARG A 298 -10.68 -5.96 -1.32
C ARG A 298 -10.62 -4.64 -2.06
N CYS A 299 -9.55 -3.84 -1.87
CA CYS A 299 -9.48 -2.48 -2.40
C CYS A 299 -8.11 -2.08 -2.96
N TYR A 300 -7.08 -2.88 -2.80
CA TYR A 300 -5.73 -2.66 -3.34
C TYR A 300 -5.43 -3.71 -4.39
N THR A 301 -4.91 -3.28 -5.55
CA THR A 301 -4.44 -4.22 -6.56
C THR A 301 -3.09 -4.76 -6.13
N ASP A 302 -3.01 -6.07 -5.89
CA ASP A 302 -1.77 -6.72 -5.47
C ASP A 302 -1.64 -8.12 -6.08
N TYR A 303 -0.40 -8.52 -6.35
CA TYR A 303 -0.04 -9.85 -6.81
C TYR A 303 0.52 -10.70 -5.69
N MET A 304 0.14 -11.98 -5.67
CA MET A 304 0.74 -13.01 -4.83
C MET A 304 1.20 -14.18 -5.70
N LEU A 305 2.49 -14.43 -5.72
CA LEU A 305 3.09 -15.60 -6.34
C LEU A 305 3.24 -16.70 -5.29
N MET A 306 2.77 -17.89 -5.59
CA MET A 306 2.95 -19.12 -4.82
C MET A 306 3.86 -20.05 -5.63
N THR A 307 5.01 -20.43 -5.10
CA THR A 307 6.02 -21.20 -5.84
C THR A 307 6.73 -22.23 -4.97
N ALA A 308 7.13 -23.32 -5.59
CA ALA A 308 8.05 -24.32 -5.04
C ALA A 308 9.42 -24.28 -5.74
N ASN A 309 9.73 -23.22 -6.48
CA ASN A 309 11.04 -23.05 -7.09
C ASN A 309 12.13 -23.05 -6.03
N ARG A 310 13.01 -24.05 -6.08
CA ARG A 310 14.00 -24.32 -5.04
C ARG A 310 14.90 -23.14 -4.71
N ASN A 311 15.29 -22.36 -5.70
CA ASN A 311 16.17 -21.21 -5.48
C ASN A 311 15.43 -20.04 -4.82
N ILE A 312 14.19 -19.74 -5.26
CA ILE A 312 13.34 -18.69 -4.67
C ILE A 312 13.01 -19.07 -3.22
N VAL A 313 12.57 -20.31 -2.99
CA VAL A 313 12.23 -20.81 -1.65
C VAL A 313 13.41 -20.72 -0.69
N ARG A 314 14.61 -21.13 -1.13
CA ARG A 314 15.83 -21.02 -0.34
C ARG A 314 16.13 -19.56 0.03
N ASP A 315 16.03 -18.65 -0.94
CA ASP A 315 16.30 -17.24 -0.70
C ASP A 315 15.26 -16.62 0.25
N VAL A 316 13.96 -17.04 0.16
CA VAL A 316 12.92 -16.62 1.13
C VAL A 316 13.26 -17.11 2.54
N ALA A 317 13.69 -18.37 2.71
CA ALA A 317 14.14 -18.88 3.99
C ALA A 317 15.32 -18.07 4.55
N GLN A 318 16.30 -17.72 3.70
CA GLN A 318 17.42 -16.85 4.08
C GLN A 318 16.98 -15.43 4.50
N VAL A 319 15.88 -14.89 3.94
CA VAL A 319 15.33 -13.62 4.43
C VAL A 319 14.81 -13.77 5.85
N PHE A 320 14.14 -14.88 6.19
CA PHE A 320 13.73 -15.14 7.57
C PHE A 320 14.93 -15.33 8.51
N ASP A 321 16.00 -16.01 8.05
CA ASP A 321 17.23 -16.13 8.83
C ASP A 321 17.90 -14.76 9.06
N PHE A 322 17.95 -13.91 8.04
CA PHE A 322 18.42 -12.53 8.18
C PHE A 322 17.55 -11.71 9.17
N ILE A 323 16.23 -11.87 9.16
CA ILE A 323 15.34 -11.20 10.13
C ILE A 323 15.63 -11.67 11.56
N LYS A 324 15.93 -12.96 11.76
CA LYS A 324 16.28 -13.54 13.07
C LYS A 324 17.67 -13.12 13.54
N GLN A 325 18.61 -12.98 12.60
CA GLN A 325 20.03 -12.73 12.86
C GLN A 325 20.60 -11.70 11.87
N PRO A 326 20.23 -10.40 11.97
CA PRO A 326 20.55 -9.39 10.97
C PRO A 326 22.04 -9.02 10.86
N TYR A 327 22.86 -9.50 11.78
CA TYR A 327 24.33 -9.32 11.76
C TYR A 327 25.05 -10.34 10.89
N LEU A 328 24.36 -11.40 10.45
CA LEU A 328 24.96 -12.40 9.56
C LEU A 328 24.85 -11.95 8.09
N PRO A 329 25.94 -12.10 7.31
CA PRO A 329 25.89 -11.75 5.90
C PRO A 329 24.95 -12.72 5.16
N ALA A 330 24.02 -12.16 4.37
CA ALA A 330 23.10 -12.91 3.53
C ALA A 330 23.39 -12.64 2.05
N LYS A 331 23.42 -13.71 1.24
CA LYS A 331 23.56 -13.64 -0.24
C LYS A 331 22.36 -14.30 -0.89
N TYR A 332 21.69 -13.58 -1.75
CA TYR A 332 20.51 -14.06 -2.46
C TYR A 332 20.83 -14.33 -3.92
N LYS A 333 20.44 -15.51 -4.42
CA LYS A 333 20.68 -15.89 -5.82
C LYS A 333 19.62 -15.27 -6.74
N GLU A 334 18.36 -15.42 -6.38
CA GLU A 334 17.20 -15.03 -7.18
C GLU A 334 16.58 -13.72 -6.68
N LEU A 335 16.33 -13.62 -5.38
CA LEU A 335 15.65 -12.46 -4.80
C LEU A 335 16.52 -11.21 -4.84
N LEU A 336 15.88 -10.08 -5.13
CA LEU A 336 16.42 -8.76 -4.87
C LEU A 336 15.95 -8.33 -3.47
N VAL A 337 16.87 -8.22 -2.53
CA VAL A 337 16.56 -7.94 -1.13
C VAL A 337 17.19 -6.63 -0.69
N SER A 338 16.38 -5.76 -0.08
CA SER A 338 16.83 -4.53 0.58
C SER A 338 16.96 -4.78 2.10
N PRO A 339 17.94 -4.11 2.76
CA PRO A 339 18.88 -3.10 2.26
C PRO A 339 20.13 -3.64 1.56
N ASN A 340 20.23 -4.95 1.36
CA ASN A 340 21.45 -5.59 0.87
C ASN A 340 21.83 -5.13 -0.56
N GLU A 341 21.36 -5.85 -1.60
CA GLU A 341 21.83 -5.64 -2.98
C GLU A 341 20.74 -5.12 -3.93
N MET A 342 19.52 -4.89 -3.48
CA MET A 342 18.37 -4.60 -4.36
C MET A 342 18.66 -3.45 -5.33
N ARG A 343 19.14 -2.30 -4.82
CA ARG A 343 19.45 -1.14 -5.68
C ARG A 343 20.48 -1.49 -6.75
N ASN A 344 21.58 -2.12 -6.36
CA ASN A 344 22.67 -2.47 -7.27
C ASN A 344 22.21 -3.46 -8.35
N ARG A 345 21.36 -4.41 -7.99
CA ARG A 345 20.79 -5.38 -8.94
C ARG A 345 19.83 -4.71 -9.93
N PHE A 346 19.00 -3.75 -9.50
CA PHE A 346 18.19 -2.96 -10.42
C PHE A 346 19.05 -2.07 -11.34
N VAL A 347 20.08 -1.42 -10.81
CA VAL A 347 21.03 -0.64 -11.62
C VAL A 347 21.69 -1.54 -12.67
N LYS A 348 22.08 -2.77 -12.32
CA LYS A 348 22.63 -3.74 -13.26
C LYS A 348 21.62 -4.08 -14.37
N LEU A 349 20.36 -4.40 -14.01
CA LEU A 349 19.32 -4.70 -14.99
C LEU A 349 19.12 -3.55 -15.99
N ILE A 350 19.11 -2.29 -15.52
CA ILE A 350 19.00 -1.11 -16.39
C ILE A 350 20.25 -0.97 -17.28
N ASN A 351 21.46 -1.19 -16.74
CA ASN A 351 22.69 -1.17 -17.52
C ASN A 351 22.72 -2.28 -18.60
N ASP A 352 22.17 -3.44 -18.31
CA ASP A 352 22.04 -4.53 -19.28
C ASP A 352 21.12 -4.11 -20.45
N GLU A 353 20.03 -3.36 -20.20
CA GLU A 353 19.16 -2.81 -21.25
C GLU A 353 19.88 -1.72 -22.09
N ILE A 354 20.65 -0.84 -21.46
CA ILE A 354 21.49 0.14 -22.18
C ILE A 354 22.48 -0.60 -23.10
N LYS A 355 23.17 -1.61 -22.60
CA LYS A 355 24.09 -2.42 -23.37
C LYS A 355 23.40 -3.14 -24.53
N ASN A 356 22.22 -3.74 -24.30
CA ASN A 356 21.44 -4.40 -25.33
C ASN A 356 21.07 -3.43 -26.45
N HIS A 357 20.53 -2.25 -26.09
CA HIS A 357 20.20 -1.22 -27.07
C HIS A 357 21.41 -0.81 -27.90
N ASN A 358 22.54 -0.50 -27.26
CA ASN A 358 23.77 -0.05 -27.94
C ASN A 358 24.41 -1.12 -28.84
N THR A 359 24.04 -2.40 -28.63
CA THR A 359 24.48 -3.54 -29.47
C THR A 359 23.42 -3.97 -30.49
N GLY A 360 22.34 -3.18 -30.70
CA GLY A 360 21.28 -3.46 -31.65
C GLY A 360 20.31 -4.59 -31.25
N LYS A 361 20.33 -5.02 -29.98
CA LYS A 361 19.38 -6.00 -29.46
C LYS A 361 18.11 -5.32 -28.96
N PRO A 362 16.96 -6.02 -28.93
CA PRO A 362 15.76 -5.51 -28.29
C PRO A 362 16.01 -5.06 -26.86
N ALA A 363 15.56 -3.85 -26.51
CA ALA A 363 15.74 -3.27 -25.19
C ALA A 363 14.59 -2.33 -24.85
N TYR A 364 13.95 -2.54 -23.70
CA TYR A 364 12.97 -1.65 -23.12
C TYR A 364 12.82 -1.93 -21.62
N ILE A 365 12.27 -0.96 -20.90
CA ILE A 365 11.96 -1.07 -19.48
C ILE A 365 10.49 -0.70 -19.29
N ARG A 366 9.73 -1.54 -18.59
CA ARG A 366 8.34 -1.26 -18.22
C ARG A 366 8.16 -1.51 -16.73
N ILE A 367 7.65 -0.53 -16.00
CA ILE A 367 7.53 -0.64 -14.56
C ILE A 367 6.17 -0.11 -14.10
N LYS A 368 5.47 -0.91 -13.32
CA LYS A 368 4.33 -0.47 -12.52
C LYS A 368 4.79 -0.39 -11.06
N ILE A 369 4.66 0.79 -10.45
CA ILE A 369 5.19 1.07 -9.11
C ILE A 369 4.39 2.20 -8.45
N ASN A 370 4.45 2.33 -7.11
CA ASN A 370 3.75 3.43 -6.46
C ASN A 370 4.55 4.73 -6.44
N HIS A 371 5.86 4.64 -6.17
CA HIS A 371 6.70 5.82 -6.00
C HIS A 371 8.09 5.63 -6.62
N ILE A 372 8.60 6.68 -7.29
CA ILE A 372 9.97 6.75 -7.80
C ILE A 372 10.58 8.06 -7.31
N THR A 373 11.39 8.02 -6.25
CA THR A 373 12.04 9.21 -5.67
C THR A 373 13.49 8.95 -5.25
N ASP A 374 14.02 7.74 -5.48
CA ASP A 374 15.44 7.45 -5.21
C ASP A 374 16.32 8.13 -6.26
N PRO A 375 17.27 9.02 -5.86
CA PRO A 375 18.06 9.79 -6.82
C PRO A 375 18.91 8.92 -7.76
N VAL A 376 19.40 7.77 -7.27
CA VAL A 376 20.23 6.85 -8.06
C VAL A 376 19.38 6.21 -9.16
N MET A 377 18.18 5.75 -8.81
CA MET A 377 17.26 5.12 -9.77
C MET A 377 16.76 6.13 -10.80
N VAL A 378 16.40 7.35 -10.36
CA VAL A 378 15.98 8.45 -11.26
C VAL A 378 17.09 8.80 -12.26
N LYS A 379 18.34 8.99 -11.78
CA LYS A 379 19.48 9.28 -12.64
C LYS A 379 19.72 8.14 -13.65
N LYS A 380 19.58 6.89 -13.22
CA LYS A 380 19.82 5.72 -14.07
C LYS A 380 18.74 5.57 -15.17
N LEU A 381 17.48 5.91 -14.88
CA LEU A 381 16.43 5.93 -15.90
C LEU A 381 16.66 7.04 -16.94
N TYR A 382 17.09 8.23 -16.54
CA TYR A 382 17.48 9.27 -17.48
C TYR A 382 18.66 8.84 -18.37
N GLU A 383 19.66 8.18 -17.79
CA GLU A 383 20.79 7.64 -18.54
C GLU A 383 20.33 6.60 -19.56
N ALA A 384 19.42 5.69 -19.20
CA ALA A 384 18.88 4.69 -20.11
C ALA A 384 18.08 5.35 -21.26
N SER A 385 17.25 6.34 -20.95
CA SER A 385 16.50 7.10 -21.96
C SER A 385 17.41 7.86 -22.92
N ALA A 386 18.45 8.54 -22.41
CA ALA A 386 19.43 9.25 -23.21
C ALA A 386 20.22 8.31 -24.15
N ASN A 387 20.35 7.03 -23.80
CA ASN A 387 20.92 5.97 -24.64
C ASN A 387 19.90 5.30 -25.58
N GLY A 388 18.66 5.80 -25.67
CA GLY A 388 17.65 5.30 -26.61
C GLY A 388 16.74 4.19 -26.09
N VAL A 389 16.91 3.73 -24.84
CA VAL A 389 16.05 2.70 -24.25
C VAL A 389 14.65 3.27 -24.01
N LYS A 390 13.61 2.62 -24.55
CA LYS A 390 12.21 2.99 -24.29
C LYS A 390 11.79 2.60 -22.88
N ILE A 391 11.16 3.53 -22.17
CA ILE A 391 10.79 3.38 -20.77
C ILE A 391 9.32 3.78 -20.58
N ASP A 392 8.49 2.81 -20.22
CA ASP A 392 7.07 3.02 -19.90
C ASP A 392 6.84 2.79 -18.40
N LEU A 393 6.33 3.81 -17.73
CA LEU A 393 6.12 3.77 -16.28
C LEU A 393 4.65 3.99 -15.93
N VAL A 394 4.12 3.16 -15.02
CA VAL A 394 2.82 3.34 -14.38
C VAL A 394 3.08 3.73 -12.93
N VAL A 395 2.91 5.01 -12.58
CA VAL A 395 3.27 5.55 -11.27
C VAL A 395 2.08 6.25 -10.63
N ARG A 396 1.57 5.69 -9.54
CA ARG A 396 0.39 6.21 -8.85
C ARG A 396 0.65 7.41 -7.92
N GLY A 397 1.82 7.50 -7.35
CA GLY A 397 2.15 8.43 -6.27
C GLY A 397 3.31 9.38 -6.62
N ASN A 398 4.20 9.60 -5.67
CA ASN A 398 5.30 10.53 -5.84
C ASN A 398 6.27 10.05 -6.94
N CYS A 399 6.51 10.91 -7.91
CA CYS A 399 7.47 10.68 -9.00
C CYS A 399 8.40 11.88 -9.11
N SER A 400 9.71 11.64 -8.96
CA SER A 400 10.74 12.66 -9.14
C SER A 400 11.31 12.69 -10.57
N LEU A 401 10.83 11.78 -11.43
CA LEU A 401 11.10 11.88 -12.87
C LEU A 401 10.21 12.95 -13.48
N VAL A 402 10.79 13.76 -14.35
CA VAL A 402 10.10 14.75 -15.17
C VAL A 402 10.27 14.33 -16.62
N THR A 403 9.17 14.28 -17.37
CA THR A 403 9.17 14.02 -18.82
C THR A 403 9.39 15.32 -19.62
N ASP A 404 9.50 15.19 -20.92
CA ASP A 404 9.64 16.33 -21.85
C ASP A 404 10.92 17.15 -21.64
N ILE A 405 12.01 16.53 -21.14
CA ILE A 405 13.35 17.13 -21.04
C ILE A 405 14.19 16.62 -22.21
N ALA A 406 14.42 17.50 -23.21
CA ALA A 406 15.19 17.17 -24.41
C ALA A 406 16.57 16.57 -24.09
N GLY A 407 16.93 15.48 -24.76
CA GLY A 407 18.17 14.73 -24.56
C GLY A 407 18.25 13.91 -23.27
N LYS A 408 17.21 13.92 -22.42
CA LYS A 408 17.19 13.17 -21.16
C LYS A 408 16.00 12.23 -21.02
N SER A 409 14.78 12.72 -21.29
CA SER A 409 13.57 11.94 -21.08
C SER A 409 12.76 11.70 -22.35
N ASP A 410 13.37 11.84 -23.51
CA ASP A 410 12.72 11.68 -24.83
C ASP A 410 12.08 10.29 -25.00
N ASN A 411 12.60 9.28 -24.32
CA ASN A 411 12.13 7.90 -24.37
C ASN A 411 11.38 7.46 -23.11
N ILE A 412 10.98 8.41 -22.24
CA ILE A 412 10.24 8.09 -20.99
C ILE A 412 8.80 8.55 -21.11
N ARG A 413 7.86 7.64 -20.87
CA ARG A 413 6.44 7.94 -20.73
C ARG A 413 5.95 7.51 -19.37
N ILE A 414 5.16 8.34 -18.69
CA ILE A 414 4.67 8.06 -17.33
C ILE A 414 3.17 8.30 -17.27
N VAL A 415 2.42 7.26 -16.93
CA VAL A 415 0.97 7.33 -16.66
C VAL A 415 0.69 7.07 -15.18
N GLY A 416 -0.22 7.84 -14.61
CA GLY A 416 -0.79 7.60 -13.28
C GLY A 416 -2.26 7.19 -13.41
N ILE A 417 -2.68 6.19 -12.64
CA ILE A 417 -4.07 5.72 -12.61
C ILE A 417 -4.61 5.83 -11.20
N ILE A 418 -5.76 6.50 -11.08
CA ILE A 418 -6.56 6.54 -9.85
C ILE A 418 -7.98 6.14 -10.24
N ASP A 419 -8.42 4.99 -9.75
CA ASP A 419 -9.68 4.40 -10.12
C ASP A 419 -10.34 3.73 -8.90
N ARG A 420 -11.29 2.84 -9.13
CA ARG A 420 -12.05 2.06 -8.15
C ARG A 420 -11.15 1.42 -7.09
N TYR A 421 -10.09 0.77 -7.52
CA TYR A 421 -9.11 0.13 -6.68
C TYR A 421 -7.83 0.96 -6.60
N LEU A 422 -7.17 0.95 -5.45
CA LEU A 422 -5.87 1.57 -5.30
C LEU A 422 -4.82 0.73 -6.05
N GLU A 423 -4.21 1.32 -7.07
CA GLU A 423 -3.08 0.71 -7.76
C GLU A 423 -1.91 0.54 -6.78
N HIS A 424 -1.54 -0.70 -6.48
CA HIS A 424 -0.56 -0.97 -5.42
C HIS A 424 0.50 -2.00 -5.80
N ALA A 425 0.23 -2.87 -6.75
CA ALA A 425 1.20 -3.85 -7.22
C ALA A 425 2.48 -3.19 -7.76
N ARG A 426 3.63 -3.80 -7.49
CA ARG A 426 4.91 -3.43 -8.11
C ARG A 426 5.32 -4.56 -9.03
N ILE A 427 5.43 -4.22 -10.31
CA ILE A 427 5.80 -5.12 -11.39
C ILE A 427 6.94 -4.47 -12.17
N PHE A 428 8.01 -5.21 -12.39
CA PHE A 428 9.18 -4.73 -13.12
C PHE A 428 9.42 -5.66 -14.31
N GLN A 429 9.50 -5.08 -15.51
CA GLN A 429 9.78 -5.79 -16.75
C GLN A 429 11.01 -5.18 -17.42
N PHE A 430 11.97 -6.01 -17.73
CA PHE A 430 13.16 -5.71 -18.50
C PHE A 430 13.17 -6.61 -19.73
N CYS A 431 13.38 -6.04 -20.92
CA CYS A 431 13.37 -6.79 -22.19
C CYS A 431 14.39 -7.91 -22.22
N ALA A 432 15.59 -7.64 -21.69
CA ALA A 432 16.69 -8.61 -21.60
C ALA A 432 16.98 -9.30 -22.95
N ALA A 433 17.11 -8.52 -24.01
CA ALA A 433 17.32 -8.99 -25.39
C ALA A 433 16.20 -9.91 -25.93
N GLY A 434 14.97 -9.79 -25.41
CA GLY A 434 13.79 -10.58 -25.79
C GLY A 434 13.41 -11.70 -24.81
N GLU A 435 14.19 -11.95 -23.75
CA GLU A 435 13.88 -12.98 -22.73
C GLU A 435 12.74 -12.56 -21.79
N ASP A 436 12.42 -11.27 -21.69
CA ASP A 436 11.41 -10.70 -20.80
C ASP A 436 11.60 -11.12 -19.33
N LYS A 437 12.57 -10.52 -18.68
CA LYS A 437 12.76 -10.69 -17.24
C LYS A 437 11.71 -9.92 -16.47
N MET A 438 10.85 -10.65 -15.75
CA MET A 438 9.76 -10.08 -14.97
C MET A 438 9.97 -10.33 -13.48
N PHE A 439 9.60 -9.30 -12.68
CA PHE A 439 9.71 -9.37 -11.23
C PHE A 439 8.48 -8.74 -10.58
N ILE A 440 8.11 -9.23 -9.39
CA ILE A 440 7.11 -8.63 -8.52
C ILE A 440 7.66 -8.48 -7.10
N GLY A 441 7.16 -7.53 -6.32
CA GLY A 441 7.60 -7.41 -4.94
C GLY A 441 7.04 -6.23 -4.17
N SER A 442 7.62 -6.02 -2.98
CA SER A 442 7.13 -5.04 -2.02
C SER A 442 7.73 -3.65 -2.13
N ALA A 443 8.84 -3.50 -2.87
CA ALA A 443 9.64 -2.28 -2.87
C ALA A 443 9.14 -1.22 -3.86
N ASP A 444 9.01 0.01 -3.38
CA ASP A 444 9.04 1.20 -4.23
C ASP A 444 10.48 1.69 -4.40
N TRP A 445 10.76 2.47 -5.44
CA TRP A 445 12.07 3.09 -5.63
C TRP A 445 12.16 4.42 -4.87
N MET A 446 12.17 4.30 -3.54
CA MET A 446 12.37 5.41 -2.61
C MET A 446 13.60 5.12 -1.73
N PRO A 447 14.34 6.16 -1.27
CA PRO A 447 15.50 5.95 -0.39
C PRO A 447 15.19 5.06 0.81
N ARG A 448 14.06 5.28 1.48
CA ARG A 448 13.64 4.46 2.64
C ARG A 448 13.43 2.98 2.30
N ASN A 449 12.89 2.66 1.11
CA ASN A 449 12.66 1.26 0.69
C ASN A 449 13.99 0.56 0.38
N LEU A 450 14.94 1.30 -0.22
CA LEU A 450 16.20 0.73 -0.69
C LEU A 450 17.34 0.79 0.35
N ASN A 451 17.17 1.50 1.48
CA ASN A 451 18.21 1.67 2.52
C ASN A 451 17.80 1.20 3.91
N SER A 452 16.52 1.37 4.32
CA SER A 452 16.11 1.26 5.72
C SER A 452 14.97 0.26 5.94
N ARG A 453 14.60 -0.50 4.90
CA ARG A 453 13.53 -1.50 4.99
C ARG A 453 14.00 -2.85 4.49
N ILE A 454 13.45 -3.90 5.08
CA ILE A 454 13.56 -5.24 4.52
C ILE A 454 12.44 -5.38 3.50
N GLU A 455 12.81 -5.30 2.22
CA GLU A 455 11.94 -5.47 1.07
C GLU A 455 12.38 -6.67 0.25
N VAL A 456 11.45 -7.33 -0.42
CA VAL A 456 11.71 -8.48 -1.28
C VAL A 456 11.07 -8.26 -2.64
N VAL A 457 11.84 -8.50 -3.68
CA VAL A 457 11.40 -8.57 -5.08
C VAL A 457 11.85 -9.91 -5.65
N THR A 458 10.93 -10.68 -6.23
CA THR A 458 11.14 -12.02 -6.77
C THR A 458 11.04 -12.03 -8.29
N PRO A 459 11.89 -12.78 -9.00
CA PRO A 459 11.65 -13.07 -10.40
C PRO A 459 10.42 -13.96 -10.57
N VAL A 460 9.80 -13.86 -11.74
CA VAL A 460 8.69 -14.71 -12.19
C VAL A 460 9.14 -15.47 -13.41
N TYR A 461 9.07 -16.81 -13.33
CA TYR A 461 9.57 -17.69 -14.39
C TYR A 461 8.46 -18.33 -15.22
N ASP A 462 7.28 -18.60 -14.62
CA ASP A 462 6.15 -19.21 -15.34
C ASP A 462 5.69 -18.32 -16.50
N PRO A 463 5.65 -18.82 -17.75
CA PRO A 463 5.31 -18.02 -18.92
C PRO A 463 3.89 -17.43 -18.86
N ALA A 464 2.91 -18.21 -18.38
CA ALA A 464 1.53 -17.71 -18.30
C ALA A 464 1.38 -16.60 -17.26
N ILE A 465 2.11 -16.68 -16.14
CA ILE A 465 2.13 -15.60 -15.14
C ILE A 465 2.84 -14.37 -15.71
N LYS A 466 3.94 -14.54 -16.46
CA LYS A 466 4.62 -13.43 -17.17
C LYS A 466 3.66 -12.73 -18.15
N ASP A 467 2.88 -13.48 -18.91
CA ASP A 467 1.93 -12.93 -19.88
C ASP A 467 0.78 -12.17 -19.19
N ASP A 468 0.34 -12.64 -18.03
CA ASP A 468 -0.64 -11.92 -17.22
C ASP A 468 -0.06 -10.61 -16.65
N LEU A 469 1.17 -10.62 -16.15
CA LEU A 469 1.85 -9.41 -15.68
C LEU A 469 2.07 -8.38 -16.80
N LYS A 470 2.41 -8.84 -18.03
CA LYS A 470 2.49 -7.98 -19.23
C LYS A 470 1.14 -7.32 -19.51
N ARG A 471 0.06 -8.11 -19.48
CA ARG A 471 -1.31 -7.61 -19.69
C ARG A 471 -1.67 -6.52 -18.69
N VAL A 472 -1.33 -6.68 -17.41
CA VAL A 472 -1.59 -5.66 -16.39
C VAL A 472 -0.89 -4.34 -16.73
N ILE A 473 0.36 -4.39 -17.21
CA ILE A 473 1.09 -3.20 -17.66
C ILE A 473 0.48 -2.63 -18.93
N ASP A 474 0.22 -3.47 -19.94
CA ASP A 474 -0.34 -3.05 -21.23
C ASP A 474 -1.72 -2.39 -21.06
N TYR A 475 -2.59 -2.95 -20.23
CA TYR A 475 -3.90 -2.37 -19.97
C TYR A 475 -3.79 -1.03 -19.25
N ALA A 476 -2.86 -0.90 -18.30
CA ALA A 476 -2.61 0.38 -17.63
C ALA A 476 -2.09 1.45 -18.61
N LEU A 477 -1.22 1.09 -19.54
CA LEU A 477 -0.71 2.01 -20.58
C LEU A 477 -1.75 2.38 -21.65
N ARG A 478 -2.80 1.58 -21.80
CA ARG A 478 -3.93 1.83 -22.72
C ARG A 478 -5.07 2.61 -22.07
N ASP A 479 -5.06 2.78 -20.75
CA ASP A 479 -6.16 3.42 -20.02
C ASP A 479 -6.29 4.91 -20.36
N ASN A 480 -7.21 5.22 -21.28
CA ASN A 480 -7.51 6.59 -21.70
C ASN A 480 -8.70 7.21 -20.93
N GLN A 481 -9.29 6.49 -19.98
CA GLN A 481 -10.40 6.97 -19.15
C GLN A 481 -9.92 7.49 -17.79
N GLN A 482 -9.12 6.72 -17.08
CA GLN A 482 -8.58 7.06 -15.75
C GLN A 482 -7.10 7.45 -15.79
N GLY A 483 -6.40 7.15 -16.88
CA GLY A 483 -5.01 7.49 -17.06
C GLY A 483 -4.77 9.00 -17.07
N ARG A 484 -3.71 9.42 -16.39
CA ARG A 484 -3.25 10.83 -16.35
C ARG A 484 -1.75 10.88 -16.62
N THR A 485 -1.34 11.86 -17.42
CA THR A 485 0.09 12.09 -17.67
C THR A 485 0.77 12.59 -16.42
N VAL A 486 1.87 11.95 -16.04
CA VAL A 486 2.73 12.38 -14.93
C VAL A 486 3.95 13.06 -15.50
N ASP A 487 3.92 14.39 -15.62
CA ASP A 487 4.91 15.22 -16.31
C ASP A 487 5.61 16.24 -15.39
N GLY A 488 5.36 16.20 -14.11
CA GLY A 488 5.90 17.14 -13.12
C GLY A 488 5.22 18.52 -13.12
N THR A 489 4.30 18.82 -14.05
CA THR A 489 3.61 20.13 -14.11
C THR A 489 2.45 20.23 -13.12
N GLY A 490 1.94 19.11 -12.63
CA GLY A 490 0.76 19.04 -11.76
C GLY A 490 -0.57 19.33 -12.45
N ARG A 491 -0.59 19.47 -13.77
CA ARG A 491 -1.80 19.81 -14.56
C ARG A 491 -2.81 18.68 -14.68
N ASN A 492 -2.48 17.46 -14.24
CA ASN A 492 -3.35 16.29 -14.28
C ASN A 492 -4.00 16.04 -15.66
N ARG A 493 -3.20 16.18 -16.73
CA ARG A 493 -3.67 16.03 -18.11
C ARG A 493 -4.13 14.59 -18.36
N PRO A 494 -5.23 14.38 -19.14
CA PRO A 494 -5.60 13.05 -19.59
C PRO A 494 -4.44 12.36 -20.31
N TRP A 495 -4.33 11.05 -20.10
CA TRP A 495 -3.38 10.22 -20.86
C TRP A 495 -3.95 9.96 -22.25
N HIS A 496 -3.21 10.33 -23.28
CA HIS A 496 -3.60 10.12 -24.67
C HIS A 496 -2.93 8.88 -25.24
N THR A 497 -3.74 7.99 -25.80
CA THR A 497 -3.29 6.76 -26.47
C THR A 497 -3.43 6.82 -27.99
N GLY A 498 -3.87 7.98 -28.50
CA GLY A 498 -4.18 8.28 -29.90
C GLY A 498 -5.56 8.91 -30.03
N ASP A 499 -5.75 9.77 -31.05
CA ASP A 499 -6.95 10.62 -31.18
C ASP A 499 -8.25 9.83 -31.48
N GLU A 500 -8.15 8.61 -32.01
CA GLU A 500 -9.27 7.74 -32.37
C GLU A 500 -9.40 6.49 -31.47
N ALA A 501 -8.65 6.41 -30.37
CA ALA A 501 -8.69 5.24 -29.50
C ALA A 501 -10.05 5.10 -28.82
N ALA A 502 -10.69 3.92 -28.96
CA ALA A 502 -11.92 3.61 -28.24
C ALA A 502 -11.74 3.75 -26.71
N PRO A 503 -12.79 4.12 -25.97
CA PRO A 503 -12.73 4.19 -24.51
C PRO A 503 -12.21 2.88 -23.91
N PHE A 504 -11.16 2.97 -23.10
CA PHE A 504 -10.56 1.80 -22.45
C PHE A 504 -10.20 2.12 -21.00
N ARG A 505 -10.77 1.33 -20.08
CA ARG A 505 -10.56 1.44 -18.64
C ARG A 505 -9.91 0.18 -18.11
N SER A 506 -8.67 0.28 -17.66
CA SER A 506 -7.81 -0.86 -17.33
C SER A 506 -8.38 -1.79 -16.28
N GLN A 507 -8.95 -1.25 -15.21
CA GLN A 507 -9.50 -2.08 -14.12
C GLN A 507 -10.76 -2.84 -14.54
N GLU A 508 -11.61 -2.26 -15.37
CA GLU A 508 -12.78 -2.95 -15.93
C GLU A 508 -12.35 -4.06 -16.88
N ALA A 509 -11.44 -3.75 -17.80
CA ALA A 509 -10.93 -4.72 -18.75
C ALA A 509 -10.22 -5.91 -18.09
N LEU A 510 -9.48 -5.66 -16.98
CA LEU A 510 -8.85 -6.73 -16.19
C LEU A 510 -9.90 -7.61 -15.49
N TYR A 511 -10.92 -7.00 -14.89
CA TYR A 511 -11.99 -7.76 -14.24
C TYR A 511 -12.74 -8.65 -15.23
N GLU A 512 -13.11 -8.12 -16.39
CA GLU A 512 -13.77 -8.88 -17.46
C GLU A 512 -12.88 -10.00 -17.98
N HIS A 513 -11.60 -9.73 -18.20
CA HIS A 513 -10.64 -10.72 -18.63
C HIS A 513 -10.58 -11.92 -17.67
N TYR A 514 -10.39 -11.68 -16.37
CA TYR A 514 -10.32 -12.76 -15.38
C TYR A 514 -11.64 -13.52 -15.25
N ARG A 515 -12.77 -12.82 -15.31
CA ARG A 515 -14.08 -13.46 -15.29
C ARG A 515 -14.29 -14.40 -16.48
N ASN A 516 -13.91 -13.97 -17.68
CA ASN A 516 -14.07 -14.76 -18.89
C ASN A 516 -13.16 -16.00 -18.89
N MET A 517 -11.90 -15.86 -18.44
CA MET A 517 -10.97 -17.00 -18.29
C MET A 517 -11.56 -18.10 -17.42
N GLU A 518 -12.08 -17.78 -16.24
CA GLU A 518 -12.64 -18.78 -15.32
C GLU A 518 -13.95 -19.40 -15.87
N THR A 519 -14.71 -18.64 -16.66
CA THR A 519 -15.92 -19.19 -17.32
C THR A 519 -15.56 -20.20 -18.41
N GLU A 520 -14.49 -19.93 -19.16
CA GLU A 520 -13.97 -20.84 -20.20
C GLU A 520 -13.36 -22.10 -19.58
N GLU A 521 -12.57 -21.97 -18.50
CA GLU A 521 -12.01 -23.11 -17.76
C GLU A 521 -13.10 -23.99 -17.11
N ALA A 522 -14.19 -23.39 -16.62
CA ALA A 522 -15.30 -24.13 -16.04
C ALA A 522 -16.16 -24.87 -17.08
N ALA A 523 -16.09 -24.47 -18.36
CA ALA A 523 -16.81 -25.10 -19.48
C ALA A 523 -16.06 -26.27 -20.13
N GLN A 524 -14.75 -26.41 -19.87
CA GLN A 524 -13.89 -27.52 -20.28
C GLN A 524 -13.88 -28.64 -19.22
#